data_b73eae345997e793b38a563386913cd2
#
_entry.id   b73eae345997e793b38a563386913cd2
#
_cell.length_a   1.000
_cell.length_b   1.000
_cell.length_c   1.000
_cell.angle_alpha   90.00
_cell.angle_beta   90.00
_cell.angle_gamma   90.00
#
_symmetry.space_group_name_H-M   'P 1'
#
loop_
_entity.id
_entity.type
_entity.pdbx_description
1 polymer ?
#
loop_
_entity_poly.entity_id
_entity_poly.type
_entity_poly.pdbx_seq_one_letter_code
_entity_poly.pdbx_strand_id
1 'polypeptide(L)'
;MTNKPGFFLGPTLFDDVSPEMSIYQEEIFGPVLVVLRVKDFNAAIRLANEHQFGNGVAIFTNQGSKAREFIHSVEVGMVGINVAIPVPLSFYTFGGWKDSIFG
;
A
#
# COMPACT_ATOMS: atom_id res chain seq x y z
N MET A 1 -20.49 1.64 12.14
CA MET A 1 -20.68 3.05 12.55
C MET A 1 -20.71 3.11 14.06
N THR A 2 -19.96 4.01 14.67
CA THR A 2 -19.99 4.20 16.11
C THR A 2 -21.24 5.04 16.46
N ASN A 3 -22.13 4.50 17.31
CA ASN A 3 -23.31 5.25 17.82
C ASN A 3 -22.94 6.31 18.89
N LYS A 4 -21.72 6.85 18.83
CA LYS A 4 -21.29 7.92 19.75
C LYS A 4 -21.59 9.28 19.13
N PRO A 5 -22.07 10.26 19.90
CA PRO A 5 -22.24 11.62 19.41
C PRO A 5 -20.88 12.23 19.08
N GLY A 6 -20.73 12.87 17.91
CA GLY A 6 -19.49 13.49 17.44
C GLY A 6 -19.06 12.96 16.05
N PHE A 7 -17.92 13.44 15.57
CA PHE A 7 -17.35 13.10 14.26
C PHE A 7 -16.44 11.87 14.36
N PHE A 8 -17.00 10.73 14.71
CA PHE A 8 -16.25 9.47 14.86
C PHE A 8 -16.55 8.52 13.71
N LEU A 9 -15.51 8.09 13.01
CA LEU A 9 -15.55 7.02 12.03
C LEU A 9 -14.74 5.83 12.59
N GLY A 10 -15.38 4.67 12.69
CA GLY A 10 -14.70 3.42 13.10
C GLY A 10 -13.85 2.82 11.98
N PRO A 11 -12.88 1.95 12.32
CA PRO A 11 -12.12 1.22 11.32
C PRO A 11 -13.06 0.39 10.43
N THR A 12 -12.81 0.46 9.13
CA THR A 12 -13.64 -0.20 8.12
C THR A 12 -12.75 -1.03 7.19
N LEU A 13 -13.14 -2.27 6.94
CA LEU A 13 -12.45 -3.18 6.03
C LEU A 13 -13.38 -3.53 4.87
N PHE A 14 -12.89 -3.35 3.64
CA PHE A 14 -13.53 -3.81 2.41
C PHE A 14 -12.76 -5.01 1.88
N ASP A 15 -13.43 -6.15 1.76
CA ASP A 15 -12.85 -7.36 1.18
C ASP A 15 -13.31 -7.56 -0.27
N ASP A 16 -12.58 -8.37 -1.03
CA ASP A 16 -12.82 -8.64 -2.46
C ASP A 16 -12.92 -7.36 -3.32
N VAL A 17 -12.11 -6.37 -3.01
CA VAL A 17 -12.02 -5.14 -3.79
C VAL A 17 -11.31 -5.39 -5.12
N SER A 18 -11.83 -4.78 -6.19
CA SER A 18 -11.20 -4.82 -7.51
C SER A 18 -10.63 -3.43 -7.90
N PRO A 19 -9.66 -3.38 -8.83
CA PRO A 19 -9.04 -2.12 -9.25
C PRO A 19 -9.98 -1.10 -9.88
N GLU A 20 -11.15 -1.53 -10.37
CA GLU A 20 -12.17 -0.66 -10.99
C GLU A 20 -13.04 0.06 -9.96
N MET A 21 -12.99 -0.35 -8.69
CA MET A 21 -13.80 0.25 -7.64
C MET A 21 -13.20 1.60 -7.19
N SER A 22 -14.07 2.60 -6.97
CA SER A 22 -13.65 3.93 -6.50
C SER A 22 -12.90 3.89 -5.17
N ILE A 23 -13.26 2.97 -4.28
CA ILE A 23 -12.57 2.77 -3.00
C ILE A 23 -11.09 2.34 -3.15
N TYR A 24 -10.70 1.75 -4.30
CA TYR A 24 -9.32 1.43 -4.63
C TYR A 24 -8.62 2.59 -5.34
N GLN A 25 -9.33 3.30 -6.21
CA GLN A 25 -8.76 4.35 -7.07
C GLN A 25 -8.52 5.65 -6.32
N GLU A 26 -9.40 5.98 -5.36
CA GLU A 26 -9.34 7.24 -4.63
C GLU A 26 -8.39 7.14 -3.42
N GLU A 27 -7.69 8.23 -3.14
CA GLU A 27 -6.90 8.37 -1.91
C GLU A 27 -7.84 8.61 -0.72
N ILE A 28 -7.96 7.61 0.16
CA ILE A 28 -8.85 7.68 1.32
C ILE A 28 -8.05 8.09 2.57
N PHE A 29 -8.18 9.33 2.99
CA PHE A 29 -7.63 9.83 4.26
C PHE A 29 -8.55 9.48 5.42
N GLY A 30 -8.58 8.19 5.82
CA GLY A 30 -9.45 7.71 6.88
C GLY A 30 -9.10 6.29 7.33
N PRO A 31 -9.78 5.76 8.36
CA PRO A 31 -9.50 4.44 8.92
C PRO A 31 -10.11 3.33 8.03
N VAL A 32 -9.66 3.24 6.80
CA VAL A 32 -10.16 2.30 5.78
C VAL A 32 -9.03 1.40 5.32
N LEU A 33 -9.30 0.11 5.27
CA LEU A 33 -8.44 -0.91 4.67
C LEU A 33 -9.20 -1.62 3.56
N VAL A 34 -8.56 -1.77 2.41
CA VAL A 34 -9.06 -2.57 1.29
C VAL A 34 -8.23 -3.83 1.10
N VAL A 35 -8.87 -4.94 0.78
CA VAL A 35 -8.22 -6.23 0.54
C VAL A 35 -8.51 -6.66 -0.90
N LEU A 36 -7.46 -6.83 -1.68
CA LEU A 36 -7.51 -7.38 -3.03
C LEU A 36 -6.84 -8.76 -3.02
N ARG A 37 -7.42 -9.72 -3.72
CA ARG A 37 -6.87 -11.06 -3.83
C ARG A 37 -6.27 -11.27 -5.21
N VAL A 38 -5.04 -11.71 -5.24
CA VAL A 38 -4.31 -11.97 -6.48
C VAL A 38 -3.86 -13.44 -6.54
N LYS A 39 -3.70 -13.95 -7.75
CA LYS A 39 -3.39 -15.37 -7.98
C LYS A 39 -1.95 -15.76 -7.64
N ASP A 40 -1.02 -14.82 -7.75
CA ASP A 40 0.40 -15.07 -7.60
C ASP A 40 1.19 -13.79 -7.26
N PHE A 41 2.46 -13.97 -6.94
CA PHE A 41 3.39 -12.90 -6.59
C PHE A 41 3.58 -11.87 -7.72
N ASN A 42 3.65 -12.31 -8.97
CA ASN A 42 3.82 -11.40 -10.10
C ASN A 42 2.58 -10.53 -10.32
N ALA A 43 1.41 -11.08 -10.08
CA ALA A 43 0.16 -10.32 -10.11
C ALA A 43 0.13 -9.27 -9.01
N ALA A 44 0.65 -9.58 -7.81
CA ALA A 44 0.76 -8.60 -6.72
C ALA A 44 1.69 -7.44 -7.07
N ILE A 45 2.87 -7.73 -7.67
CA ILE A 45 3.80 -6.67 -8.12
C ILE A 45 3.15 -5.79 -9.18
N ARG A 46 2.50 -6.39 -10.20
CA ARG A 46 1.81 -5.61 -11.23
C ARG A 46 0.75 -4.71 -10.64
N LEU A 47 -0.09 -5.22 -9.75
CA LEU A 47 -1.13 -4.45 -9.08
C LEU A 47 -0.55 -3.24 -8.32
N ALA A 48 0.55 -3.42 -7.59
CA ALA A 48 1.22 -2.34 -6.89
C ALA A 48 1.82 -1.30 -7.86
N ASN A 49 2.37 -1.76 -8.99
CA ASN A 49 3.00 -0.87 -9.97
C ASN A 49 2.00 -0.12 -10.85
N GLU A 50 0.84 -0.70 -11.13
CA GLU A 50 -0.23 -0.08 -11.93
C GLU A 50 -1.02 0.98 -11.16
N HIS A 51 -0.94 0.96 -9.83
CA HIS A 51 -1.61 1.97 -9.01
C HIS A 51 -0.99 3.36 -9.22
N GLN A 52 -1.83 4.41 -9.27
CA GLN A 52 -1.38 5.80 -9.47
C GLN A 52 -0.52 6.34 -8.34
N PHE A 53 -0.64 5.79 -7.13
CA PHE A 53 0.18 6.18 -5.99
C PHE A 53 1.29 5.16 -5.71
N GLY A 54 2.46 5.64 -5.29
CA GLY A 54 3.63 4.82 -4.99
C GLY A 54 4.43 5.36 -3.81
N ASN A 55 3.79 5.63 -2.67
CA ASN A 55 4.45 6.14 -1.48
C ASN A 55 5.26 5.05 -0.77
N GLY A 56 4.61 4.00 -0.31
CA GLY A 56 5.26 2.92 0.41
C GLY A 56 4.54 1.59 0.25
N VAL A 57 5.31 0.50 0.31
CA VAL A 57 4.79 -0.86 0.24
C VAL A 57 5.56 -1.78 1.18
N ALA A 58 4.91 -2.82 1.67
CA ALA A 58 5.57 -3.86 2.45
C ALA A 58 5.26 -5.25 1.90
N ILE A 59 6.24 -6.14 1.99
CA ILE A 59 6.05 -7.58 1.76
C ILE A 59 6.31 -8.36 3.04
N PHE A 60 5.46 -9.32 3.33
CA PHE A 60 5.66 -10.29 4.39
C PHE A 60 5.95 -11.65 3.77
N THR A 61 7.17 -12.14 3.94
CA THR A 61 7.62 -13.39 3.32
C THR A 61 8.77 -14.00 4.12
N ASN A 62 8.85 -15.33 4.08
CA ASN A 62 10.00 -16.09 4.58
C ASN A 62 10.98 -16.50 3.46
N GLN A 63 10.71 -16.10 2.21
CA GLN A 63 11.54 -16.40 1.04
C GLN A 63 12.45 -15.20 0.69
N GLY A 64 13.73 -15.29 1.01
CA GLY A 64 14.69 -14.20 0.72
C GLY A 64 14.83 -13.86 -0.76
N SER A 65 14.63 -14.84 -1.67
CA SER A 65 14.60 -14.58 -3.12
C SER A 65 13.43 -13.68 -3.51
N LYS A 66 12.24 -13.94 -2.95
CA LYS A 66 11.05 -13.12 -3.21
C LYS A 66 11.17 -11.71 -2.62
N ALA A 67 11.78 -11.59 -1.45
CA ALA A 67 12.08 -10.27 -0.87
C ALA A 67 12.99 -9.44 -1.79
N ARG A 68 14.08 -10.04 -2.32
CA ARG A 68 14.99 -9.36 -3.25
C ARG A 68 14.31 -8.99 -4.59
N GLU A 69 13.56 -9.93 -5.17
CA GLU A 69 12.80 -9.70 -6.40
C GLU A 69 11.81 -8.54 -6.20
N PHE A 70 11.11 -8.52 -5.07
CA PHE A 70 10.13 -7.48 -4.74
C PHE A 70 10.78 -6.08 -4.70
N ILE A 71 11.89 -5.92 -3.97
CA ILE A 71 12.60 -4.63 -3.84
C ILE A 71 13.00 -4.07 -5.21
N HIS A 72 13.44 -4.94 -6.14
CA HIS A 72 13.88 -4.51 -7.46
C HIS A 72 12.77 -4.30 -8.47
N SER A 73 11.57 -4.77 -8.18
CA SER A 73 10.46 -4.78 -9.14
C SER A 73 9.35 -3.79 -8.82
N VAL A 74 9.26 -3.29 -7.58
CA VAL A 74 8.19 -2.36 -7.20
C VAL A 74 8.59 -0.91 -7.45
N GLU A 75 7.65 -0.14 -7.97
CA GLU A 75 7.81 1.28 -8.33
C GLU A 75 7.19 2.17 -7.23
N VAL A 76 7.87 2.20 -6.07
CA VAL A 76 7.42 2.95 -4.89
C VAL A 76 8.60 3.58 -4.17
N GLY A 77 8.35 4.62 -3.38
CA GLY A 77 9.40 5.37 -2.69
C GLY A 77 10.01 4.63 -1.50
N MET A 78 9.22 3.83 -0.79
CA MET A 78 9.68 3.14 0.42
C MET A 78 9.24 1.68 0.40
N VAL A 79 10.16 0.77 0.72
CA VAL A 79 9.89 -0.68 0.71
C VAL A 79 10.21 -1.28 2.07
N GLY A 80 9.25 -1.96 2.68
CA GLY A 80 9.42 -2.73 3.91
C GLY A 80 9.47 -4.24 3.65
N ILE A 81 10.39 -4.93 4.30
CA ILE A 81 10.43 -6.40 4.33
C ILE A 81 10.11 -6.86 5.73
N ASN A 82 8.95 -7.52 5.89
CA ASN A 82 8.43 -7.94 7.19
C ASN A 82 8.24 -6.78 8.19
N VAL A 83 8.04 -5.57 7.67
CA VAL A 83 7.74 -4.36 8.41
C VAL A 83 6.52 -3.71 7.77
N ALA A 84 5.47 -3.49 8.53
CA ALA A 84 4.16 -3.08 8.02
C ALA A 84 4.17 -1.68 7.38
N ILE A 85 4.88 -0.74 7.98
CA ILE A 85 4.93 0.65 7.54
C ILE A 85 6.39 1.06 7.45
N PRO A 86 6.99 1.05 6.24
CA PRO A 86 8.37 1.48 6.07
C PRO A 86 8.46 3.00 6.23
N VAL A 87 9.23 3.45 7.22
CA VAL A 87 9.54 4.86 7.44
C VAL A 87 11.05 5.01 7.44
N PRO A 88 11.62 5.90 6.61
CA PRO A 88 13.05 6.09 6.56
C PRO A 88 13.55 6.76 7.85
N LEU A 89 14.81 6.47 8.21
CA LEU A 89 15.50 7.23 9.24
C LEU A 89 15.64 8.70 8.81
N SER A 90 15.73 9.63 9.77
CA SER A 90 15.66 11.07 9.53
C SER A 90 16.71 11.66 8.58
N PHE A 91 17.80 10.92 8.33
CA PHE A 91 18.87 11.32 7.41
C PHE A 91 18.73 10.75 5.98
N TYR A 92 17.70 9.93 5.73
CA TYR A 92 17.34 9.50 4.38
C TYR A 92 16.21 10.37 3.84
N THR A 93 16.20 10.56 2.53
CA THR A 93 15.13 11.29 1.85
C THR A 93 13.81 10.55 2.02
N PHE A 94 12.81 11.26 2.49
CA PHE A 94 11.41 10.81 2.42
C PHE A 94 10.91 11.09 1.01
N GLY A 95 10.62 10.04 0.26
CA GLY A 95 10.25 10.16 -1.14
C GLY A 95 9.12 9.21 -1.51
N GLY A 96 8.47 9.54 -2.62
CA GLY A 96 7.44 8.73 -3.26
C GLY A 96 7.67 8.66 -4.77
N TRP A 97 6.88 7.83 -5.43
CA TRP A 97 6.82 7.72 -6.88
C TRP A 97 5.42 8.11 -7.36
N LYS A 98 5.30 8.38 -8.65
CA LYS A 98 4.00 8.67 -9.29
C LYS A 98 3.31 9.89 -8.65
N ASP A 99 2.02 9.80 -8.40
CA ASP A 99 1.23 10.92 -7.85
C ASP A 99 1.34 11.07 -6.31
N SER A 100 2.20 10.26 -5.66
CA SER A 100 2.36 10.33 -4.20
C SER A 100 3.16 11.53 -3.71
N ILE A 101 3.98 12.17 -4.56
CA ILE A 101 4.84 13.29 -4.14
C ILE A 101 5.14 14.22 -5.32
N PHE A 102 5.26 15.49 -5.01
CA PHE A 102 5.68 16.54 -5.95
C PHE A 102 7.13 16.93 -5.68
N GLY A 103 8.01 16.68 -6.63
CA GLY A 103 9.41 17.09 -6.55
C GLY A 103 10.39 16.02 -6.15
#